data_a08100c30f2615ae1c838e05283cee95
#
_entry.id   a08100c30f2615ae1c838e05283cee95
#
_cell.length_a   1.000
_cell.length_b   1.000
_cell.length_c   1.000
_cell.angle_alpha   90.00
_cell.angle_beta   90.00
_cell.angle_gamma   90.00
#
_symmetry.space_group_name_H-M   'P 1'
#
loop_
_entity.id
_entity.type
_entity.pdbx_description
1 polymer ?
#
loop_
_entity_poly.entity_id
_entity_poly.type
_entity_poly.pdbx_seq_one_letter_code
_entity_poly.pdbx_strand_id
1 'polypeptide(L)'
;MQEESFEVQYTQDGERLDKVLSEIYPDFSRSFFQKLIKNKQIQVNGAVQKASYSVHTEDLIRVTIPDAVETTIEQIGRAHV
;
A
#
# COMPACT_ATOMS: atom_id res chain seq x y z
N MET A 1 -1.12 -11.46 -10.53
CA MET A 1 -0.71 -10.98 -9.20
C MET A 1 0.70 -10.43 -9.27
N GLN A 2 0.91 -9.24 -8.77
CA GLN A 2 2.21 -8.57 -8.83
C GLN A 2 2.73 -8.33 -7.43
N GLU A 3 3.99 -8.67 -7.19
CA GLU A 3 4.59 -8.49 -5.88
C GLU A 3 5.73 -7.50 -5.99
N GLU A 4 5.70 -6.47 -5.13
CA GLU A 4 6.71 -5.43 -5.07
C GLU A 4 7.25 -5.35 -3.66
N SER A 5 8.46 -4.87 -3.52
CA SER A 5 9.01 -4.63 -2.20
C SER A 5 9.95 -3.42 -2.26
N PHE A 6 10.07 -2.73 -1.13
CA PHE A 6 10.97 -1.60 -1.03
C PHE A 6 11.38 -1.42 0.42
N GLU A 7 12.47 -0.68 0.61
CA GLU A 7 13.00 -0.39 1.94
C GLU A 7 12.69 1.06 2.29
N VAL A 8 12.23 1.28 3.51
CA VAL A 8 11.86 2.63 3.98
C VAL A 8 13.13 3.48 4.12
N GLN A 9 13.09 4.68 3.53
CA GLN A 9 14.19 5.62 3.61
C GLN A 9 14.08 6.47 4.88
N TYR A 10 15.20 7.06 5.30
CA TYR A 10 15.17 7.87 6.52
C TYR A 10 14.24 9.09 6.39
N THR A 11 14.02 9.56 5.16
CA THR A 11 13.08 10.67 4.95
C THR A 11 11.63 10.28 5.17
N GLN A 12 11.35 8.98 5.22
CA GLN A 12 10.00 8.45 5.41
C GLN A 12 9.78 7.94 6.84
N ASP A 13 10.82 7.98 7.66
CA ASP A 13 10.76 7.48 9.04
C ASP A 13 9.66 8.21 9.80
N GLY A 14 8.78 7.45 10.44
CA GLY A 14 7.69 8.01 11.22
C GLY A 14 6.43 8.32 10.43
N GLU A 15 6.46 8.13 9.11
CA GLU A 15 5.27 8.37 8.30
C GLU A 15 4.30 7.20 8.40
N ARG A 16 3.04 7.46 8.07
CA ARG A 16 2.04 6.39 8.05
C ARG A 16 2.31 5.46 6.88
N LEU A 17 2.07 4.17 7.10
CA LEU A 17 2.29 3.16 6.08
C LEU A 17 1.51 3.46 4.79
N ASP A 18 0.23 3.79 4.90
CA ASP A 18 -0.58 4.07 3.72
C ASP A 18 -0.08 5.30 2.97
N LYS A 19 0.43 6.31 3.68
CA LYS A 19 0.97 7.50 3.05
C LYS A 19 2.24 7.19 2.28
N VAL A 20 3.15 6.41 2.88
CA VAL A 20 4.41 6.04 2.24
C VAL A 20 4.12 5.26 0.96
N LEU A 21 3.17 4.33 1.02
CA LEU A 21 2.82 3.53 -0.15
C LEU A 21 2.30 4.41 -1.29
N SER A 22 1.43 5.37 -0.98
CA SER A 22 0.88 6.23 -2.02
C SER A 22 1.92 7.17 -2.61
N GLU A 23 2.96 7.51 -1.85
CA GLU A 23 4.05 8.33 -2.35
C GLU A 23 4.97 7.55 -3.30
N ILE A 24 5.22 6.29 -2.96
CA ILE A 24 6.11 5.43 -3.76
C ILE A 24 5.39 4.94 -5.02
N TYR A 25 4.10 4.68 -4.91
CA TYR A 25 3.30 4.19 -6.02
C TYR A 25 2.18 5.19 -6.32
N PRO A 26 2.51 6.31 -6.98
CA PRO A 26 1.52 7.39 -7.18
C PRO A 26 0.37 7.00 -8.12
N ASP A 27 0.48 5.89 -8.82
CA ASP A 27 -0.59 5.40 -9.67
C ASP A 27 -1.77 4.86 -8.87
N PHE A 28 -1.59 4.66 -7.56
CA PHE A 28 -2.62 4.11 -6.69
C PHE A 28 -2.93 5.10 -5.57
N SER A 29 -4.19 5.11 -5.14
CA SER A 29 -4.61 6.01 -4.06
C SER A 29 -4.30 5.40 -2.69
N ARG A 30 -4.34 6.26 -1.65
CA ARG A 30 -4.20 5.77 -0.28
C ARG A 30 -5.32 4.81 0.08
N SER A 31 -6.53 5.08 -0.41
CA SER A 31 -7.66 4.19 -0.15
C SER A 31 -7.41 2.79 -0.70
N PHE A 32 -6.79 2.71 -1.87
CA PHE A 32 -6.43 1.44 -2.45
C PHE A 32 -5.48 0.66 -1.53
N PHE A 33 -4.45 1.35 -1.03
CA PHE A 33 -3.49 0.69 -0.13
C PHE A 33 -4.11 0.34 1.20
N GLN A 34 -5.04 1.13 1.70
CA GLN A 34 -5.76 0.79 2.92
C GLN A 34 -6.54 -0.52 2.74
N LYS A 35 -7.12 -0.73 1.58
CA LYS A 35 -7.78 -2.00 1.28
C LYS A 35 -6.80 -3.15 1.24
N LEU A 36 -5.64 -2.95 0.61
CA LEU A 36 -4.62 -4.00 0.55
C LEU A 36 -4.14 -4.36 1.95
N ILE A 37 -3.94 -3.36 2.80
CA ILE A 37 -3.50 -3.59 4.17
C ILE A 37 -4.56 -4.39 4.93
N LYS A 38 -5.82 -4.01 4.77
CA LYS A 38 -6.92 -4.70 5.42
C LYS A 38 -7.01 -6.16 4.96
N ASN A 39 -6.68 -6.42 3.70
CA ASN A 39 -6.72 -7.77 3.14
C ASN A 39 -5.42 -8.53 3.38
N LYS A 40 -4.52 -8.00 4.21
CA LYS A 40 -3.26 -8.65 4.58
C LYS A 40 -2.33 -8.86 3.39
N GLN A 41 -2.41 -7.98 2.41
CA GLN A 41 -1.57 -8.07 1.22
C GLN A 41 -0.34 -7.16 1.31
N ILE A 42 -0.15 -6.48 2.43
CA ILE A 42 1.01 -5.64 2.66
C ILE A 42 1.63 -6.06 3.99
N GLN A 43 2.93 -6.30 3.96
CA GLN A 43 3.66 -6.74 5.14
C GLN A 43 4.85 -5.82 5.39
N VAL A 44 5.16 -5.62 6.65
CA VAL A 44 6.34 -4.86 7.08
C VAL A 44 7.23 -5.84 7.83
N ASN A 45 8.42 -6.10 7.29
CA ASN A 45 9.37 -7.07 7.87
C ASN A 45 8.71 -8.45 8.06
N GLY A 46 7.82 -8.82 7.13
CA GLY A 46 7.16 -10.11 7.16
C GLY A 46 5.92 -10.18 8.03
N ALA A 47 5.50 -9.06 8.62
CA ALA A 47 4.33 -9.01 9.50
C ALA A 47 3.29 -8.05 8.96
N VAL A 48 2.02 -8.41 9.08
CA VAL A 48 0.92 -7.53 8.66
C VAL A 48 0.77 -6.42 9.69
N GLN A 49 0.73 -5.17 9.22
CA GLN A 49 0.54 -4.01 10.07
C GLN A 49 -0.67 -3.22 9.57
N LYS A 50 -1.20 -2.36 10.43
CA LYS A 50 -2.34 -1.54 10.06
C LYS A 50 -1.90 -0.32 9.25
N ALA A 51 -2.86 0.35 8.61
CA ALA A 51 -2.57 1.49 7.74
C ALA A 51 -1.92 2.64 8.49
N SER A 52 -2.25 2.82 9.75
CA SER A 52 -1.69 3.90 10.56
C SER A 52 -0.34 3.55 11.17
N TYR A 53 0.19 2.37 10.87
CA TYR A 53 1.51 1.98 11.37
C TYR A 53 2.56 3.01 10.96
N SER A 54 3.40 3.43 11.91
CA SER A 54 4.49 4.36 11.64
C SER A 54 5.70 3.58 11.19
N VAL A 55 6.11 3.79 9.94
CA VAL A 55 7.26 3.06 9.40
C VAL A 55 8.56 3.59 9.98
N HIS A 56 9.58 2.76 9.95
CA HIS A 56 10.91 3.12 10.44
C HIS A 56 11.92 2.92 9.32
N THR A 57 13.01 3.68 9.40
CA THR A 57 14.11 3.51 8.44
C THR A 57 14.54 2.05 8.37
N GLU A 58 14.75 1.57 7.16
CA GLU A 58 15.19 0.19 6.87
C GLU A 58 14.09 -0.87 7.04
N ASP A 59 12.86 -0.47 7.34
CA ASP A 59 11.76 -1.43 7.30
C ASP A 59 11.58 -1.94 5.87
N LEU A 60 11.46 -3.25 5.72
CA LEU A 60 11.22 -3.86 4.41
C LEU A 60 9.71 -4.04 4.24
N ILE A 61 9.16 -3.36 3.27
CA ILE A 61 7.73 -3.39 3.01
C ILE A 61 7.47 -4.19 1.75
N ARG A 62 6.61 -5.20 1.87
CA ARG A 62 6.23 -6.05 0.76
C ARG A 62 4.78 -5.76 0.39
N VAL A 63 4.54 -5.51 -0.90
CA VAL A 63 3.22 -5.17 -1.41
C VAL A 63 2.82 -6.22 -2.43
N THR A 64 1.66 -6.84 -2.23
CA THR A 64 1.10 -7.79 -3.18
C THR A 64 -0.12 -7.15 -3.83
N ILE A 65 -0.03 -6.89 -5.13
CA ILE A 65 -1.09 -6.24 -5.87
C ILE A 65 -1.86 -7.31 -6.65
N PRO A 66 -3.15 -7.53 -6.35
CA PRO A 66 -3.91 -8.56 -7.04
C PRO A 66 -4.19 -8.19 -8.49
N ASP A 67 -4.39 -9.18 -9.33
CA ASP A 67 -4.63 -8.97 -10.75
C ASP A 67 -5.97 -8.28 -11.00
N ALA A 68 -6.96 -8.53 -10.18
CA ALA A 68 -8.31 -8.00 -10.39
C ALA A 68 -8.51 -6.66 -9.73
N VAL A 69 -7.64 -5.74 -10.03
CA VAL A 69 -7.67 -4.43 -9.37
C VAL A 69 -8.61 -3.45 -10.05
N GLU A 70 -9.06 -3.69 -11.06
CA GLU A 70 -9.85 -2.79 -11.75
C GLU A 70 -11.18 -2.45 -11.28
N THR A 71 -11.04 -2.75 -11.07
CA THR A 71 -11.80 -2.49 -10.61
C THR A 71 -12.20 -1.54 -10.01
N THR A 72 -11.85 -1.52 -10.44
CA THR A 72 -11.91 -0.71 -9.83
C THR A 72 -12.60 0.03 -9.79
N ILE A 73 -12.61 -0.25 -10.15
CA ILE A 73 -12.95 0.37 -10.10
C ILE A 73 -13.83 0.96 -9.94
N GLU A 74 -13.90 0.80 -10.14
CA GLU A 74 -14.38 1.20 -10.02
C GLU A 74 -14.86 2.05 -9.83
N GLN A 75 -14.77 1.93 -10.18
CA GLN A 75 -14.91 2.56 -10.15
C GLN A 75 -15.41 3.19 -10.16
N ILE A 76 -15.53 2.92 -10.66
CA ILE A 76 -15.78 3.38 -10.85
C ILE A 76 -16.52 3.77 -10.82
N GLY A 77 -16.75 3.50 -11.16
CA GLY A 77 -17.13 3.74 -11.30
C GLY A 77 -17.90 4.22 -11.32
N ARG A 78 -17.93 4.29 -11.65
CA ARG A 78 -18.34 4.66 -11.86
C ARG A 78 -18.91 5.13 -12.01
N ALA A 79 -18.85 5.06 -12.20
CA ALA A 79 -19.11 5.37 -12.52
C ALA A 79 -19.85 5.72 -12.78
N HIS A 80 -19.88 5.78 -13.17
CA HIS A 80 -20.32 6.04 -13.53
C HIS A 80 -20.87 6.33 -13.58
N VAL A 81 -21.07 6.33 -13.71
CA VAL A 81 -21.24 6.57 -13.85
C VAL A 81 -21.64 6.83 -13.82
#